data_7b306186bd96c351c3e0b4aac277eb17
#
_entry.id   7b306186bd96c351c3e0b4aac277eb17
#
_cell.length_a   1.000
_cell.length_b   1.000
_cell.length_c   1.000
_cell.angle_alpha   90.00
_cell.angle_beta   90.00
_cell.angle_gamma   90.00
#
_symmetry.space_group_name_H-M   'P 1'
#
loop_
_entity.id
_entity.type
_entity.pdbx_description
1 polymer ?
#
loop_
_entity_poly.entity_id
_entity_poly.type
_entity_poly.pdbx_seq_one_letter_code
_entity_poly.pdbx_strand_id
1 'polypeptide(L)'
;VTGGQKIVSLANSAGKPALGVGPGNAPVYLHRTADIKGAVVDTLISKTFDASVICPAEQTCIIDDPIYDETVAEFRRMGAHLLSPDEARTLADFAFGCGDRVNPEALGQQAPELAARAGIAVDPATKILLAELPSDLGELASHPLVQEKLMPVLGLVRSPDERHGIDAAVLVTEHGGLGHAAAISARAPGVIDAYGLAVRTGRILVTAPTAVGALGGIYNNLTPTFSLGCGTWGGSSTTENVNYMQLLNIKTVSHRRTPPQWFRVPANTFFNAGALENLREVPCTSVVVITDVLSEQRGVVDELRRHLQVERLRVFSEVEPEPDEATIHRGVDLLRESRPDLLIAIGGGSVIDAAKAIRLFYEHPEVSLEELALPFLDPRKRMAQYPQDPHTLRLVAVPTTSGTGSEVSPAAVLTVGDRKETLVDYSLVPDMAIVDPVLTLSMPRTLTVDTGVDALTHALEAAASIFASPFTDAFCVQAARLIFDALPRAY
;
A
#
# COMPACT_ATOMS: atom_id res chain seq x y z
N VAL A 1 -18.41 23.16 -10.19
CA VAL A 1 -19.75 22.96 -10.79
C VAL A 1 -20.44 21.83 -10.05
N THR A 2 -21.61 22.10 -9.48
CA THR A 2 -22.47 21.10 -8.81
C THR A 2 -23.73 20.91 -9.64
N GLY A 3 -24.16 19.68 -9.88
CA GLY A 3 -25.39 19.39 -10.63
C GLY A 3 -25.44 17.96 -11.14
N GLY A 4 -26.45 17.64 -11.94
CA GLY A 4 -26.60 16.30 -12.52
C GLY A 4 -25.43 15.93 -13.46
N GLN A 5 -25.26 14.64 -13.72
CA GLN A 5 -24.12 14.06 -14.45
C GLN A 5 -23.83 14.75 -15.80
N LYS A 6 -24.87 15.18 -16.52
CA LYS A 6 -24.72 15.88 -17.81
C LYS A 6 -23.98 17.21 -17.68
N ILE A 7 -24.29 18.01 -16.63
CA ILE A 7 -23.62 19.30 -16.39
C ILE A 7 -22.17 19.09 -15.99
N VAL A 8 -21.91 18.10 -15.15
CA VAL A 8 -20.54 17.73 -14.75
C VAL A 8 -19.71 17.29 -15.96
N SER A 9 -20.28 16.44 -16.82
CA SER A 9 -19.60 16.00 -18.07
C SER A 9 -19.31 17.18 -19.01
N LEU A 10 -20.23 18.11 -19.16
CA LEU A 10 -20.02 19.32 -19.97
C LEU A 10 -18.90 20.21 -19.38
N ALA A 11 -18.89 20.39 -18.06
CA ALA A 11 -17.82 21.16 -17.41
C ALA A 11 -16.44 20.53 -17.61
N ASN A 12 -16.35 19.22 -17.45
CA ASN A 12 -15.09 18.48 -17.67
C ASN A 12 -14.64 18.48 -19.15
N SER A 13 -15.58 18.57 -20.10
CA SER A 13 -15.34 18.64 -21.54
C SER A 13 -14.96 20.03 -22.05
N ALA A 14 -15.03 21.06 -21.20
CA ALA A 14 -14.80 22.46 -21.63
C ALA A 14 -13.33 22.81 -21.90
N GLY A 15 -12.39 21.87 -21.74
CA GLY A 15 -10.96 22.09 -21.97
C GLY A 15 -10.30 23.01 -20.94
N LYS A 16 -10.95 23.26 -19.80
CA LYS A 16 -10.44 24.05 -18.67
C LYS A 16 -10.47 23.20 -17.40
N PRO A 17 -9.60 23.49 -16.41
CA PRO A 17 -9.69 22.83 -15.11
C PRO A 17 -11.09 23.00 -14.52
N ALA A 18 -11.75 21.89 -14.21
CA ALA A 18 -13.08 21.87 -13.65
C ALA A 18 -13.14 20.96 -12.42
N LEU A 19 -13.87 21.40 -11.40
CA LEU A 19 -14.23 20.61 -10.24
C LEU A 19 -15.74 20.32 -10.35
N GLY A 20 -16.04 19.11 -10.81
CA GLY A 20 -17.41 18.65 -10.99
C GLY A 20 -17.88 17.88 -9.75
N VAL A 21 -19.12 18.17 -9.31
CA VAL A 21 -19.80 17.42 -8.24
C VAL A 21 -21.07 16.84 -8.83
N GLY A 22 -21.13 15.52 -8.92
CA GLY A 22 -22.26 14.77 -9.47
C GLY A 22 -23.42 14.61 -8.51
N PRO A 23 -24.48 13.87 -8.92
CA PRO A 23 -25.59 13.52 -8.07
C PRO A 23 -25.15 12.65 -6.89
N GLY A 24 -25.95 12.63 -5.83
CA GLY A 24 -25.72 11.79 -4.66
C GLY A 24 -26.84 10.77 -4.50
N ASN A 25 -26.52 9.57 -4.07
CA ASN A 25 -27.48 8.56 -3.65
C ASN A 25 -26.96 7.90 -2.37
N ALA A 26 -27.06 8.64 -1.27
CA ALA A 26 -26.44 8.28 -0.01
C ALA A 26 -27.22 7.17 0.71
N PRO A 27 -26.66 5.98 0.92
CA PRO A 27 -27.19 4.99 1.86
C PRO A 27 -26.84 5.35 3.29
N VAL A 28 -27.70 5.00 4.25
CA VAL A 28 -27.35 4.89 5.66
C VAL A 28 -27.60 3.45 6.13
N TYR A 29 -26.57 2.83 6.72
CA TYR A 29 -26.69 1.51 7.29
C TYR A 29 -26.79 1.56 8.81
N LEU A 30 -27.91 1.09 9.36
CA LEU A 30 -28.15 0.94 10.80
C LEU A 30 -27.85 -0.50 11.19
N HIS A 31 -26.65 -0.72 11.71
CA HIS A 31 -26.25 -2.01 12.24
C HIS A 31 -26.92 -2.29 13.59
N ARG A 32 -27.13 -3.56 13.94
CA ARG A 32 -27.76 -3.99 15.19
C ARG A 32 -27.16 -3.43 16.48
N THR A 33 -25.95 -2.88 16.43
CA THR A 33 -25.29 -2.22 17.55
C THR A 33 -25.54 -0.70 17.60
N ALA A 34 -26.33 -0.16 16.67
CA ALA A 34 -26.63 1.26 16.61
C ALA A 34 -27.41 1.75 17.84
N ASP A 35 -27.26 3.02 18.15
CA ASP A 35 -28.23 3.74 18.99
C ASP A 35 -29.43 4.14 18.11
N ILE A 36 -30.50 3.38 18.19
CA ILE A 36 -31.68 3.56 17.34
C ILE A 36 -32.23 4.98 17.42
N LYS A 37 -32.36 5.53 18.64
CA LYS A 37 -32.92 6.88 18.83
C LYS A 37 -32.03 7.95 18.22
N GLY A 38 -30.72 7.86 18.45
CA GLY A 38 -29.74 8.77 17.85
C GLY A 38 -29.73 8.67 16.34
N ALA A 39 -29.72 7.45 15.78
CA ALA A 39 -29.69 7.24 14.34
C ALA A 39 -30.96 7.75 13.63
N VAL A 40 -32.14 7.57 14.25
CA VAL A 40 -33.40 8.11 13.71
C VAL A 40 -33.39 9.63 13.74
N VAL A 41 -32.93 10.25 14.83
CA VAL A 41 -32.83 11.73 14.93
C VAL A 41 -31.85 12.26 13.87
N ASP A 42 -30.70 11.67 13.72
CA ASP A 42 -29.69 12.07 12.72
C ASP A 42 -30.24 11.97 11.28
N THR A 43 -30.93 10.88 10.96
CA THR A 43 -31.59 10.69 9.66
C THR A 43 -32.70 11.70 9.42
N LEU A 44 -33.50 12.00 10.44
CA LEU A 44 -34.58 13.03 10.33
C LEU A 44 -34.00 14.41 10.13
N ILE A 45 -32.95 14.80 10.88
CA ILE A 45 -32.28 16.10 10.69
C ILE A 45 -31.82 16.21 9.23
N SER A 46 -31.21 15.17 8.72
CA SER A 46 -30.67 15.10 7.36
C SER A 46 -31.80 15.18 6.29
N LYS A 47 -32.85 14.37 6.45
CA LYS A 47 -33.96 14.29 5.48
C LYS A 47 -34.87 15.49 5.48
N THR A 48 -34.97 16.24 6.57
CA THR A 48 -35.76 17.47 6.65
C THR A 48 -34.98 18.73 6.29
N PHE A 49 -33.64 18.64 6.27
CA PHE A 49 -32.79 19.74 5.87
C PHE A 49 -33.04 20.10 4.41
N ASP A 50 -33.45 21.36 4.18
CA ASP A 50 -33.73 21.94 2.85
C ASP A 50 -34.67 21.06 2.01
N ALA A 51 -35.74 20.55 2.64
CA ALA A 51 -36.69 19.61 2.03
C ALA A 51 -36.01 18.44 1.28
N SER A 52 -34.84 18.01 1.76
CA SER A 52 -34.02 16.93 1.19
C SER A 52 -33.48 17.18 -0.23
N VAL A 53 -33.40 18.41 -0.67
CA VAL A 53 -32.86 18.77 -2.00
C VAL A 53 -31.35 18.63 -2.01
N ILE A 54 -30.69 18.65 -0.85
CA ILE A 54 -29.25 18.53 -0.75
C ILE A 54 -28.76 17.09 -1.09
N CYS A 55 -27.79 16.98 -1.97
CA CYS A 55 -27.31 15.70 -2.53
C CYS A 55 -26.75 14.68 -1.52
N PRO A 56 -26.16 15.02 -0.34
CA PRO A 56 -25.77 14.01 0.63
C PRO A 56 -26.91 13.55 1.56
N ALA A 57 -28.15 14.03 1.39
CA ALA A 57 -29.25 13.50 2.20
C ALA A 57 -29.48 12.01 1.95
N GLU A 58 -29.75 11.25 3.01
CA GLU A 58 -29.96 9.80 2.92
C GLU A 58 -31.13 9.48 1.99
N GLN A 59 -30.90 8.58 1.06
CA GLN A 59 -31.91 8.13 0.11
C GLN A 59 -32.51 6.79 0.52
N THR A 60 -31.71 5.92 1.10
CA THR A 60 -32.09 4.58 1.54
C THR A 60 -31.48 4.28 2.90
N CYS A 61 -32.34 3.89 3.84
CA CYS A 61 -31.95 3.41 5.17
C CYS A 61 -32.01 1.89 5.20
N ILE A 62 -30.87 1.26 5.32
CA ILE A 62 -30.69 -0.19 5.39
C ILE A 62 -30.60 -0.53 6.88
N ILE A 63 -31.44 -1.41 7.38
CA ILE A 63 -31.61 -1.66 8.81
C ILE A 63 -31.48 -3.16 9.07
N ASP A 64 -30.60 -3.54 9.99
CA ASP A 64 -30.48 -4.93 10.44
C ASP A 64 -31.82 -5.44 10.99
N ASP A 65 -32.19 -6.65 10.60
CA ASP A 65 -33.47 -7.29 10.97
C ASP A 65 -33.78 -7.24 12.48
N PRO A 66 -32.85 -7.50 13.41
CA PRO A 66 -33.16 -7.46 14.85
C PRO A 66 -33.62 -6.12 15.39
N ILE A 67 -33.31 -5.00 14.69
CA ILE A 67 -33.66 -3.64 15.13
C ILE A 67 -34.66 -2.96 14.18
N TYR A 68 -35.10 -3.64 13.13
CA TYR A 68 -35.91 -3.03 12.06
C TYR A 68 -37.24 -2.47 12.59
N ASP A 69 -38.04 -3.31 13.24
CA ASP A 69 -39.38 -2.93 13.68
C ASP A 69 -39.33 -1.82 14.75
N GLU A 70 -38.36 -1.87 15.67
CA GLU A 70 -38.14 -0.81 16.65
C GLU A 70 -37.73 0.50 15.96
N THR A 71 -36.87 0.45 14.96
CA THR A 71 -36.42 1.63 14.19
C THR A 71 -37.57 2.26 13.43
N VAL A 72 -38.44 1.48 12.77
CA VAL A 72 -39.63 1.97 12.07
C VAL A 72 -40.61 2.60 13.05
N ALA A 73 -40.84 1.97 14.20
CA ALA A 73 -41.68 2.50 15.26
C ALA A 73 -41.15 3.87 15.78
N GLU A 74 -39.85 4.00 15.95
CA GLU A 74 -39.22 5.25 16.39
C GLU A 74 -39.32 6.35 15.32
N PHE A 75 -39.13 6.05 14.04
CA PHE A 75 -39.38 7.00 12.95
C PHE A 75 -40.83 7.52 12.97
N ARG A 76 -41.80 6.62 13.13
CA ARG A 76 -43.22 7.00 13.21
C ARG A 76 -43.49 7.88 14.42
N ARG A 77 -42.92 7.51 15.58
CA ARG A 77 -43.04 8.31 16.82
C ARG A 77 -42.50 9.75 16.64
N MET A 78 -41.46 9.89 15.81
CA MET A 78 -40.80 11.18 15.55
C MET A 78 -41.44 11.97 14.41
N GLY A 79 -42.57 11.50 13.82
CA GLY A 79 -43.37 12.22 12.83
C GLY A 79 -43.13 11.77 11.37
N ALA A 80 -42.60 10.57 11.16
CA ALA A 80 -42.57 9.98 9.84
C ALA A 80 -43.89 9.24 9.54
N HIS A 81 -44.37 9.28 8.28
CA HIS A 81 -45.48 8.50 7.78
C HIS A 81 -44.97 7.31 6.98
N LEU A 82 -45.36 6.10 7.40
CA LEU A 82 -45.03 4.86 6.65
C LEU A 82 -46.14 4.66 5.59
N LEU A 83 -45.70 4.70 4.33
CA LEU A 83 -46.56 4.47 3.18
C LEU A 83 -47.00 3.00 3.10
N SER A 84 -48.25 2.79 2.77
CA SER A 84 -48.71 1.46 2.32
C SER A 84 -48.07 1.12 0.95
N PRO A 85 -48.06 -0.16 0.54
CA PRO A 85 -47.52 -0.55 -0.76
C PRO A 85 -48.17 0.17 -1.96
N ASP A 86 -49.46 0.48 -1.86
CA ASP A 86 -50.18 1.21 -2.90
C ASP A 86 -49.81 2.70 -2.93
N GLU A 87 -49.68 3.32 -1.78
CA GLU A 87 -49.21 4.71 -1.66
C GLU A 87 -47.75 4.85 -2.14
N ALA A 88 -46.88 3.87 -1.82
CA ALA A 88 -45.52 3.87 -2.28
C ALA A 88 -45.42 3.77 -3.81
N ARG A 89 -46.27 2.95 -4.45
CA ARG A 89 -46.37 2.88 -5.92
C ARG A 89 -46.87 4.20 -6.49
N THR A 90 -47.93 4.74 -5.95
CA THR A 90 -48.50 6.04 -6.38
C THR A 90 -47.48 7.17 -6.28
N LEU A 91 -46.71 7.20 -5.20
CA LEU A 91 -45.61 8.16 -5.02
C LEU A 91 -44.48 7.94 -6.04
N ALA A 92 -44.09 6.68 -6.29
CA ALA A 92 -43.08 6.35 -7.27
C ALA A 92 -43.48 6.75 -8.69
N ASP A 93 -44.74 6.50 -9.08
CA ASP A 93 -45.30 6.90 -10.37
C ASP A 93 -45.35 8.43 -10.51
N PHE A 94 -45.71 9.14 -9.47
CA PHE A 94 -45.70 10.61 -9.45
C PHE A 94 -44.29 11.16 -9.55
N ALA A 95 -43.34 10.58 -8.78
CA ALA A 95 -41.97 11.09 -8.69
C ALA A 95 -41.12 10.74 -9.93
N PHE A 96 -41.34 9.55 -10.57
CA PHE A 96 -40.49 9.01 -11.63
C PHE A 96 -41.24 8.52 -12.87
N GLY A 97 -42.55 8.66 -12.93
CA GLY A 97 -43.39 8.19 -14.05
C GLY A 97 -43.12 8.86 -15.41
N CYS A 98 -42.27 9.90 -15.43
CA CYS A 98 -41.84 10.60 -16.65
C CYS A 98 -40.48 10.11 -17.20
N GLY A 99 -40.00 8.90 -16.83
CA GLY A 99 -38.74 8.30 -17.24
C GLY A 99 -37.62 8.53 -16.22
N ASP A 100 -36.35 8.57 -16.65
CA ASP A 100 -35.15 8.60 -15.78
C ASP A 100 -34.94 9.93 -15.01
N ARG A 101 -35.94 10.80 -14.96
CA ARG A 101 -35.83 12.10 -14.30
C ARG A 101 -36.86 12.23 -13.20
N VAL A 102 -36.42 12.79 -12.07
CA VAL A 102 -37.32 13.20 -11.00
C VAL A 102 -38.31 14.27 -11.54
N ASN A 103 -39.58 14.09 -11.25
CA ASN A 103 -40.62 15.06 -11.58
C ASN A 103 -40.31 16.42 -10.91
N PRO A 104 -40.17 17.52 -11.69
CA PRO A 104 -39.90 18.84 -11.11
C PRO A 104 -40.90 19.29 -10.05
N GLU A 105 -42.14 18.83 -10.14
CA GLU A 105 -43.19 19.17 -9.15
C GLU A 105 -43.02 18.45 -7.80
N ALA A 106 -42.20 17.39 -7.75
CA ALA A 106 -41.87 16.66 -6.53
C ALA A 106 -40.69 17.28 -5.79
N LEU A 107 -39.81 18.03 -6.50
CA LEU A 107 -38.59 18.58 -5.94
C LEU A 107 -38.83 19.67 -4.90
N GLY A 108 -38.16 19.61 -3.76
CA GLY A 108 -38.15 20.66 -2.75
C GLY A 108 -39.49 20.86 -2.01
N GLN A 109 -40.43 19.92 -2.17
CA GLN A 109 -41.72 19.98 -1.43
C GLN A 109 -41.52 19.41 -0.02
N GLN A 110 -42.26 20.00 0.94
CA GLN A 110 -42.37 19.38 2.26
C GLN A 110 -43.19 18.08 2.17
N ALA A 111 -43.00 17.14 3.11
CA ALA A 111 -43.67 15.85 3.05
C ALA A 111 -45.20 15.88 2.89
N PRO A 112 -45.97 16.73 3.60
CA PRO A 112 -47.40 16.82 3.41
C PRO A 112 -47.79 17.36 2.02
N GLU A 113 -47.05 18.32 1.49
CA GLU A 113 -47.31 18.92 0.16
C GLU A 113 -46.99 17.90 -0.95
N LEU A 114 -45.86 17.18 -0.81
CA LEU A 114 -45.48 16.11 -1.72
C LEU A 114 -46.57 15.01 -1.75
N ALA A 115 -47.01 14.56 -0.58
CA ALA A 115 -48.06 13.56 -0.45
C ALA A 115 -49.37 14.00 -1.10
N ALA A 116 -49.82 15.25 -0.81
CA ALA A 116 -51.04 15.80 -1.40
C ALA A 116 -50.97 15.87 -2.94
N ARG A 117 -49.81 16.25 -3.53
CA ARG A 117 -49.60 16.29 -4.98
C ARG A 117 -49.62 14.89 -5.60
N ALA A 118 -49.15 13.89 -4.87
CA ALA A 118 -49.23 12.49 -5.27
C ALA A 118 -50.62 11.85 -5.02
N GLY A 119 -51.57 12.63 -4.40
CA GLY A 119 -52.91 12.10 -4.07
C GLY A 119 -52.92 11.20 -2.82
N ILE A 120 -51.96 11.35 -1.93
CA ILE A 120 -51.81 10.58 -0.69
C ILE A 120 -52.18 11.47 0.50
N ALA A 121 -53.04 10.97 1.39
CA ALA A 121 -53.46 11.69 2.59
C ALA A 121 -52.53 11.38 3.77
N VAL A 122 -51.90 12.41 4.33
CA VAL A 122 -51.02 12.29 5.52
C VAL A 122 -51.35 13.37 6.55
N ASP A 123 -50.88 13.17 7.77
CA ASP A 123 -51.01 14.21 8.80
C ASP A 123 -50.20 15.46 8.38
N PRO A 124 -50.76 16.68 8.52
CA PRO A 124 -50.03 17.91 8.22
C PRO A 124 -48.73 18.12 8.99
N ALA A 125 -48.53 17.42 10.13
CA ALA A 125 -47.30 17.42 10.90
C ALA A 125 -46.25 16.38 10.42
N THR A 126 -46.54 15.64 9.34
CA THR A 126 -45.63 14.64 8.78
C THR A 126 -44.34 15.29 8.32
N LYS A 127 -43.21 14.77 8.81
CA LYS A 127 -41.87 15.30 8.50
C LYS A 127 -41.25 14.66 7.27
N ILE A 128 -41.36 13.32 7.15
CA ILE A 128 -40.83 12.52 6.03
C ILE A 128 -41.80 11.37 5.69
N LEU A 129 -41.70 10.86 4.48
CA LEU A 129 -42.41 9.68 4.02
C LEU A 129 -41.43 8.48 4.01
N LEU A 130 -41.87 7.34 4.55
CA LEU A 130 -41.10 6.11 4.56
C LEU A 130 -41.71 5.13 3.53
N ALA A 131 -40.89 4.53 2.70
CA ALA A 131 -41.31 3.49 1.74
C ALA A 131 -40.50 2.22 1.99
N GLU A 132 -41.18 1.12 2.30
CA GLU A 132 -40.49 -0.19 2.37
C GLU A 132 -40.06 -0.62 0.97
N LEU A 133 -38.79 -1.00 0.85
CA LEU A 133 -38.15 -1.47 -0.38
C LEU A 133 -37.84 -2.96 -0.26
N PRO A 134 -37.71 -3.69 -1.39
CA PRO A 134 -37.34 -5.09 -1.38
C PRO A 134 -36.02 -5.35 -0.67
N SER A 135 -35.95 -6.46 0.09
CA SER A 135 -34.70 -6.95 0.66
C SER A 135 -33.87 -7.75 -0.35
N ASP A 136 -34.49 -8.35 -1.38
CA ASP A 136 -33.73 -8.96 -2.46
C ASP A 136 -32.97 -7.90 -3.26
N LEU A 137 -31.65 -8.08 -3.41
CA LEU A 137 -30.80 -7.07 -4.04
C LEU A 137 -31.09 -6.87 -5.54
N GLY A 138 -31.56 -7.92 -6.24
CA GLY A 138 -31.95 -7.82 -7.66
C GLY A 138 -33.25 -7.02 -7.85
N GLU A 139 -34.23 -7.23 -6.97
CA GLU A 139 -35.47 -6.46 -6.95
C GLU A 139 -35.21 -5.02 -6.50
N LEU A 140 -34.36 -4.84 -5.48
CA LEU A 140 -33.93 -3.51 -5.00
C LEU A 140 -33.29 -2.70 -6.12
N ALA A 141 -32.39 -3.30 -6.89
CA ALA A 141 -31.70 -2.64 -8.00
C ALA A 141 -32.64 -2.05 -9.05
N SER A 142 -33.79 -2.70 -9.27
CA SER A 142 -34.77 -2.27 -10.27
C SER A 142 -35.91 -1.41 -9.68
N HIS A 143 -35.92 -1.18 -8.36
CA HIS A 143 -37.01 -0.45 -7.72
C HIS A 143 -36.87 1.07 -7.95
N PRO A 144 -37.92 1.79 -8.42
CA PRO A 144 -37.83 3.19 -8.77
C PRO A 144 -37.41 4.12 -7.61
N LEU A 145 -37.73 3.74 -6.37
CA LEU A 145 -37.36 4.52 -5.19
C LEU A 145 -35.95 4.22 -4.65
N VAL A 146 -35.12 3.43 -5.35
CA VAL A 146 -33.72 3.20 -4.95
C VAL A 146 -32.80 4.35 -5.33
N GLN A 147 -33.17 5.12 -6.36
CA GLN A 147 -32.37 6.22 -6.88
C GLN A 147 -32.48 7.51 -6.05
N GLU A 148 -31.66 8.50 -6.38
CA GLU A 148 -31.73 9.84 -5.76
C GLU A 148 -33.10 10.46 -5.95
N LYS A 149 -33.70 10.90 -4.87
CA LYS A 149 -35.10 11.40 -4.87
C LYS A 149 -35.20 12.92 -4.78
N LEU A 150 -34.28 13.58 -4.08
CA LEU A 150 -34.29 15.05 -3.82
C LEU A 150 -35.61 15.53 -3.20
N MET A 151 -36.19 14.72 -2.33
CA MET A 151 -37.47 14.96 -1.65
C MET A 151 -37.49 14.25 -0.29
N PRO A 152 -38.36 14.61 0.68
CA PRO A 152 -38.38 14.01 2.01
C PRO A 152 -39.01 12.60 2.01
N VAL A 153 -38.44 11.71 1.17
CA VAL A 153 -38.81 10.30 1.05
C VAL A 153 -37.57 9.44 1.36
N LEU A 154 -37.71 8.52 2.29
CA LEU A 154 -36.68 7.58 2.70
C LEU A 154 -37.09 6.15 2.37
N GLY A 155 -36.29 5.45 1.55
CA GLY A 155 -36.47 4.03 1.34
C GLY A 155 -35.99 3.23 2.56
N LEU A 156 -36.71 2.19 2.96
CA LEU A 156 -36.31 1.30 4.05
C LEU A 156 -36.02 -0.09 3.49
N VAL A 157 -34.85 -0.64 3.76
CA VAL A 157 -34.45 -1.98 3.39
C VAL A 157 -34.19 -2.80 4.65
N ARG A 158 -34.86 -3.93 4.82
CA ARG A 158 -34.59 -4.87 5.91
C ARG A 158 -33.41 -5.77 5.53
N SER A 159 -32.35 -5.77 6.34
CA SER A 159 -31.14 -6.58 6.10
C SER A 159 -31.10 -7.79 7.04
N PRO A 160 -31.03 -9.02 6.54
CA PRO A 160 -30.94 -10.20 7.37
C PRO A 160 -29.62 -10.31 8.15
N ASP A 161 -28.56 -9.79 7.59
CA ASP A 161 -27.23 -9.84 8.19
C ASP A 161 -26.33 -8.68 7.74
N GLU A 162 -25.15 -8.58 8.37
CA GLU A 162 -24.16 -7.52 8.14
C GLU A 162 -23.68 -7.46 6.69
N ARG A 163 -23.40 -8.63 6.09
CA ARG A 163 -22.91 -8.69 4.71
C ARG A 163 -23.95 -8.15 3.74
N HIS A 164 -25.19 -8.60 3.87
CA HIS A 164 -26.29 -8.10 3.06
C HIS A 164 -26.49 -6.58 3.24
N GLY A 165 -26.35 -6.07 4.47
CA GLY A 165 -26.44 -4.64 4.75
C GLY A 165 -25.38 -3.82 4.02
N ILE A 166 -24.15 -4.31 4.00
CA ILE A 166 -23.04 -3.69 3.26
C ILE A 166 -23.28 -3.79 1.75
N ASP A 167 -23.65 -4.97 1.24
CA ASP A 167 -23.91 -5.19 -0.20
C ASP A 167 -25.07 -4.31 -0.71
N ALA A 168 -26.12 -4.14 0.08
CA ALA A 168 -27.22 -3.21 -0.23
C ALA A 168 -26.75 -1.76 -0.29
N ALA A 169 -25.87 -1.33 0.63
CA ALA A 169 -25.31 0.02 0.60
C ALA A 169 -24.41 0.25 -0.62
N VAL A 170 -23.63 -0.75 -1.01
CA VAL A 170 -22.83 -0.71 -2.26
C VAL A 170 -23.76 -0.54 -3.45
N LEU A 171 -24.82 -1.34 -3.55
CA LEU A 171 -25.80 -1.28 -4.63
C LEU A 171 -26.45 0.10 -4.73
N VAL A 172 -26.94 0.65 -3.61
CA VAL A 172 -27.56 1.99 -3.58
C VAL A 172 -26.55 3.05 -4.04
N THR A 173 -25.29 2.98 -3.60
CA THR A 173 -24.25 3.92 -4.00
C THR A 173 -23.97 3.84 -5.51
N GLU A 174 -23.97 2.65 -6.08
CA GLU A 174 -23.76 2.42 -7.52
C GLU A 174 -24.89 2.96 -8.39
N HIS A 175 -26.09 3.12 -7.82
CA HIS A 175 -27.26 3.71 -8.48
C HIS A 175 -27.23 5.26 -8.55
N GLY A 176 -26.04 5.86 -8.79
CA GLY A 176 -25.88 7.29 -9.06
C GLY A 176 -25.16 8.07 -7.96
N GLY A 177 -24.76 7.43 -6.86
CA GLY A 177 -24.08 8.09 -5.73
C GLY A 177 -22.57 7.85 -5.64
N LEU A 178 -21.95 7.28 -6.68
CA LEU A 178 -20.52 6.96 -6.67
C LEU A 178 -19.66 8.16 -6.31
N GLY A 179 -18.77 7.95 -5.33
CA GLY A 179 -17.83 8.96 -4.86
C GLY A 179 -18.44 10.03 -3.96
N HIS A 180 -19.76 10.08 -3.75
CA HIS A 180 -20.41 11.18 -3.03
C HIS A 180 -20.31 11.03 -1.51
N ALA A 181 -21.31 10.48 -0.86
CA ALA A 181 -21.36 10.28 0.59
C ALA A 181 -22.16 9.02 0.97
N ALA A 182 -21.86 8.45 2.11
CA ALA A 182 -22.61 7.37 2.75
C ALA A 182 -22.54 7.51 4.27
N ALA A 183 -23.42 6.85 5.00
CA ALA A 183 -23.39 6.84 6.45
C ALA A 183 -23.56 5.45 7.03
N ILE A 184 -23.04 5.26 8.23
CA ILE A 184 -23.24 4.08 9.05
C ILE A 184 -23.48 4.48 10.50
N SER A 185 -24.48 3.87 11.13
CA SER A 185 -24.66 3.94 12.59
C SER A 185 -24.36 2.58 13.19
N ALA A 186 -23.21 2.48 13.86
CA ALA A 186 -22.72 1.27 14.49
C ALA A 186 -21.76 1.58 15.65
N ARG A 187 -21.66 0.67 16.63
CA ARG A 187 -20.66 0.73 17.71
C ARG A 187 -19.53 -0.28 17.53
N ALA A 188 -19.62 -1.18 16.56
CA ALA A 188 -18.61 -2.21 16.28
C ALA A 188 -17.58 -1.67 15.27
N PRO A 189 -16.30 -1.47 15.65
CA PRO A 189 -15.29 -0.91 14.74
C PRO A 189 -15.08 -1.75 13.47
N GLY A 190 -15.06 -3.09 13.58
CA GLY A 190 -14.86 -3.97 12.43
C GLY A 190 -15.92 -3.83 11.34
N VAL A 191 -17.19 -3.56 11.71
CA VAL A 191 -18.28 -3.30 10.76
C VAL A 191 -18.09 -1.94 10.08
N ILE A 192 -17.67 -0.93 10.85
CA ILE A 192 -17.39 0.42 10.32
C ILE A 192 -16.27 0.33 9.28
N ASP A 193 -15.21 -0.40 9.59
CA ASP A 193 -14.08 -0.60 8.67
C ASP A 193 -14.48 -1.38 7.42
N ALA A 194 -15.24 -2.48 7.58
CA ALA A 194 -15.74 -3.28 6.47
C ALA A 194 -16.64 -2.45 5.53
N TYR A 195 -17.56 -1.67 6.10
CA TYR A 195 -18.40 -0.73 5.36
C TYR A 195 -17.54 0.31 4.62
N GLY A 196 -16.56 0.89 5.32
CA GLY A 196 -15.65 1.90 4.78
C GLY A 196 -14.84 1.41 3.59
N LEU A 197 -14.43 0.16 3.59
CA LEU A 197 -13.69 -0.47 2.50
C LEU A 197 -14.59 -0.84 1.31
N ALA A 198 -15.83 -1.24 1.56
CA ALA A 198 -16.74 -1.72 0.53
C ALA A 198 -17.43 -0.58 -0.25
N VAL A 199 -17.90 0.46 0.44
CA VAL A 199 -18.72 1.53 -0.16
C VAL A 199 -17.83 2.58 -0.82
N ARG A 200 -17.94 2.71 -2.13
CA ARG A 200 -17.11 3.61 -2.96
C ARG A 200 -17.59 5.05 -2.91
N THR A 201 -17.34 5.73 -1.78
CA THR A 201 -17.68 7.16 -1.57
C THR A 201 -16.48 7.94 -1.03
N GLY A 202 -16.44 9.23 -1.31
CA GLY A 202 -15.36 10.12 -0.84
C GLY A 202 -15.44 10.44 0.66
N ARG A 203 -16.57 10.20 1.29
CA ARG A 203 -16.80 10.40 2.74
C ARG A 203 -17.83 9.46 3.30
N ILE A 204 -17.52 8.90 4.46
CA ILE A 204 -18.41 8.04 5.23
C ILE A 204 -18.62 8.68 6.59
N LEU A 205 -19.90 8.95 6.90
CA LEU A 205 -20.30 9.56 8.17
C LEU A 205 -20.65 8.46 9.16
N VAL A 206 -19.99 8.46 10.30
CA VAL A 206 -20.25 7.48 11.36
C VAL A 206 -21.07 8.16 12.47
N THR A 207 -22.30 7.66 12.66
CA THR A 207 -23.20 8.15 13.72
C THR A 207 -23.35 9.69 13.69
N ALA A 208 -23.74 10.18 12.53
CA ALA A 208 -23.96 11.61 12.27
C ALA A 208 -24.95 11.81 11.12
N PRO A 209 -25.70 12.94 11.09
CA PRO A 209 -26.61 13.27 9.98
C PRO A 209 -25.81 13.41 8.69
N THR A 210 -26.15 12.66 7.65
CA THR A 210 -25.33 12.62 6.42
C THR A 210 -25.36 13.95 5.68
N ALA A 211 -26.52 14.60 5.53
CA ALA A 211 -26.63 15.86 4.84
C ALA A 211 -25.71 16.94 5.44
N VAL A 212 -25.86 17.20 6.72
CA VAL A 212 -25.14 18.27 7.42
C VAL A 212 -23.69 17.85 7.74
N GLY A 213 -23.50 16.59 8.09
CA GLY A 213 -22.17 16.04 8.38
C GLY A 213 -21.23 16.04 7.16
N ALA A 214 -21.75 15.72 5.96
CA ALA A 214 -20.96 15.76 4.73
C ALA A 214 -20.53 17.18 4.35
N LEU A 215 -21.34 18.19 4.68
CA LEU A 215 -20.97 19.60 4.47
C LEU A 215 -19.77 20.03 5.34
N GLY A 216 -19.51 19.35 6.43
CA GLY A 216 -18.39 19.62 7.33
C GLY A 216 -18.67 20.72 8.37
N GLY A 217 -17.80 20.80 9.36
CA GLY A 217 -17.71 21.90 10.32
C GLY A 217 -18.48 21.74 11.63
N ILE A 218 -19.66 21.11 11.67
CA ILE A 218 -20.46 20.99 12.91
C ILE A 218 -20.25 19.63 13.58
N TYR A 219 -20.41 18.54 12.83
CA TYR A 219 -20.39 17.18 13.35
C TYR A 219 -19.00 16.50 13.24
N ASN A 220 -18.06 17.11 12.52
CA ASN A 220 -16.74 16.54 12.25
C ASN A 220 -15.75 17.63 11.79
N ASN A 221 -14.51 17.23 11.51
CA ASN A 221 -13.43 18.13 11.09
C ASN A 221 -13.30 18.26 9.56
N LEU A 222 -14.28 17.82 8.78
CA LEU A 222 -14.28 18.07 7.34
C LEU A 222 -14.38 19.58 7.07
N THR A 223 -13.68 20.03 6.05
CA THR A 223 -13.74 21.45 5.63
C THR A 223 -15.15 21.82 5.21
N PRO A 224 -15.76 22.89 5.74
CA PRO A 224 -17.09 23.31 5.39
C PRO A 224 -17.21 23.70 3.91
N THR A 225 -18.21 23.11 3.22
CA THR A 225 -18.47 23.40 1.80
C THR A 225 -19.84 22.89 1.36
N PHE A 226 -20.35 23.47 0.26
CA PHE A 226 -21.49 22.94 -0.50
C PHE A 226 -21.06 22.19 -1.78
N SER A 227 -19.76 21.99 -2.00
CA SER A 227 -19.20 21.33 -3.19
C SER A 227 -18.40 20.11 -2.77
N LEU A 228 -19.05 18.96 -2.80
CA LEU A 228 -18.53 17.68 -2.29
C LEU A 228 -17.88 16.90 -3.44
N GLY A 229 -16.55 16.93 -3.57
CA GLY A 229 -15.84 16.19 -4.60
C GLY A 229 -16.14 14.69 -4.54
N CYS A 230 -16.36 14.08 -5.70
CA CYS A 230 -16.73 12.66 -5.82
C CYS A 230 -15.58 11.76 -6.31
N GLY A 231 -14.39 12.31 -6.51
CA GLY A 231 -13.22 11.58 -6.99
C GLY A 231 -13.42 10.92 -8.36
N THR A 232 -12.52 10.03 -8.70
CA THR A 232 -12.58 9.30 -9.99
C THR A 232 -13.81 8.40 -10.09
N TRP A 233 -14.33 7.89 -8.98
CA TRP A 233 -15.57 7.10 -8.95
C TRP A 233 -16.79 7.88 -9.47
N GLY A 234 -16.89 9.15 -9.11
CA GLY A 234 -17.98 10.04 -9.55
C GLY A 234 -17.60 10.95 -10.73
N GLY A 235 -16.51 10.66 -11.44
CA GLY A 235 -16.03 11.47 -12.57
C GLY A 235 -15.57 12.87 -12.17
N SER A 236 -15.07 13.04 -10.95
CA SER A 236 -14.60 14.31 -10.39
C SER A 236 -13.08 14.31 -10.23
N SER A 237 -12.48 15.49 -10.20
CA SER A 237 -11.03 15.69 -10.07
C SER A 237 -10.52 15.62 -8.63
N THR A 238 -11.41 15.58 -7.64
CA THR A 238 -11.05 15.52 -6.22
C THR A 238 -12.11 14.77 -5.42
N THR A 239 -11.68 14.12 -4.33
CA THR A 239 -12.57 13.55 -3.30
C THR A 239 -12.83 14.50 -2.15
N GLU A 240 -12.14 15.65 -2.11
CA GLU A 240 -12.18 16.56 -1.00
C GLU A 240 -13.46 17.42 -0.97
N ASN A 241 -13.72 17.99 0.18
CA ASN A 241 -14.65 19.10 0.35
C ASN A 241 -14.03 20.33 -0.31
N VAL A 242 -14.55 20.74 -1.48
CA VAL A 242 -13.98 21.80 -2.30
C VAL A 242 -14.10 23.15 -1.58
N ASN A 243 -12.98 23.85 -1.45
CA ASN A 243 -12.89 25.15 -0.78
C ASN A 243 -11.91 26.08 -1.53
N TYR A 244 -11.46 27.15 -0.92
CA TYR A 244 -10.53 28.08 -1.54
C TYR A 244 -9.16 27.48 -1.91
N MET A 245 -8.75 26.39 -1.25
CA MET A 245 -7.47 25.73 -1.53
C MET A 245 -7.37 25.21 -2.97
N GLN A 246 -8.49 24.75 -3.54
CA GLN A 246 -8.53 24.29 -4.93
C GLN A 246 -8.43 25.45 -5.95
N LEU A 247 -8.53 26.68 -5.50
CA LEU A 247 -8.34 27.88 -6.34
C LEU A 247 -6.93 28.44 -6.25
N LEU A 248 -6.11 27.93 -5.35
CA LEU A 248 -4.74 28.40 -5.16
C LEU A 248 -3.76 27.68 -6.10
N ASN A 249 -2.86 28.45 -6.69
CA ASN A 249 -1.69 27.89 -7.37
C ASN A 249 -0.55 27.76 -6.34
N ILE A 250 -0.33 26.51 -5.89
CA ILE A 250 0.72 26.22 -4.91
C ILE A 250 2.05 26.06 -5.65
N LYS A 251 3.06 26.88 -5.28
CA LYS A 251 4.44 26.71 -5.73
C LYS A 251 5.23 25.95 -4.68
N THR A 252 5.89 24.90 -5.13
CA THR A 252 6.84 24.17 -4.29
C THR A 252 8.24 24.74 -4.49
N VAL A 253 8.85 25.26 -3.43
CA VAL A 253 10.28 25.64 -3.42
C VAL A 253 11.04 24.46 -2.80
N SER A 254 11.79 23.76 -3.64
CA SER A 254 12.59 22.62 -3.17
C SER A 254 14.05 23.00 -3.10
N HIS A 255 14.62 22.95 -1.89
CA HIS A 255 16.04 23.10 -1.69
C HIS A 255 16.74 21.75 -1.79
N ARG A 256 17.96 21.76 -2.39
CA ARG A 256 18.80 20.57 -2.37
C ARG A 256 19.09 20.19 -0.92
N ARG A 257 18.67 19.00 -0.52
CA ARG A 257 19.00 18.44 0.78
C ARG A 257 20.22 17.56 0.64
N THR A 258 21.29 17.89 1.35
CA THR A 258 22.40 16.95 1.52
C THR A 258 21.94 15.88 2.52
N PRO A 259 21.83 14.61 2.12
CA PRO A 259 21.46 13.56 3.05
C PRO A 259 22.55 13.34 4.07
N PRO A 260 22.23 12.89 5.29
CA PRO A 260 23.24 12.43 6.23
C PRO A 260 24.06 11.32 5.55
N GLN A 261 25.37 11.52 5.52
CA GLN A 261 26.30 10.52 5.02
C GLN A 261 26.64 9.56 6.16
N TRP A 262 26.73 8.30 5.86
CA TRP A 262 27.18 7.27 6.79
C TRP A 262 28.11 6.30 6.08
N PHE A 263 28.98 5.68 6.86
CA PHE A 263 29.93 4.73 6.38
C PHE A 263 29.76 3.44 7.17
N ARG A 264 29.56 2.32 6.48
CA ARG A 264 29.36 1.00 7.08
C ARG A 264 30.24 -0.02 6.35
N VAL A 265 30.97 -0.79 7.13
CA VAL A 265 31.76 -1.96 6.73
C VAL A 265 31.41 -3.10 7.66
N PRO A 266 31.86 -4.35 7.42
CA PRO A 266 31.75 -5.44 8.38
C PRO A 266 32.21 -5.04 9.78
N ALA A 267 31.57 -5.58 10.80
CA ALA A 267 31.93 -5.28 12.20
C ALA A 267 33.38 -5.67 12.50
N ASN A 268 33.84 -6.73 11.85
CA ASN A 268 35.24 -7.19 11.94
C ASN A 268 35.80 -7.40 10.54
N THR A 269 36.98 -6.84 10.26
CA THR A 269 37.71 -7.08 9.03
C THR A 269 39.12 -7.49 9.41
N PHE A 270 39.48 -8.78 9.15
CA PHE A 270 40.79 -9.31 9.37
C PHE A 270 41.56 -9.33 8.04
N PHE A 271 42.81 -8.92 8.06
CA PHE A 271 43.64 -8.88 6.86
C PHE A 271 45.09 -9.19 7.23
N ASN A 272 45.84 -9.77 6.31
CA ASN A 272 47.21 -10.20 6.28
C ASN A 272 47.31 -11.69 5.95
N ALA A 273 48.52 -12.17 5.58
CA ALA A 273 48.78 -13.57 5.39
C ALA A 273 48.50 -14.35 6.69
N GLY A 274 47.71 -15.39 6.58
CA GLY A 274 47.24 -16.19 7.71
C GLY A 274 45.98 -15.67 8.40
N ALA A 275 45.33 -14.63 7.86
CA ALA A 275 44.09 -14.07 8.44
C ALA A 275 42.99 -15.13 8.56
N LEU A 276 43.01 -16.19 7.74
CA LEU A 276 42.04 -17.29 7.79
C LEU A 276 41.99 -17.99 9.17
N GLU A 277 43.08 -17.91 9.94
CA GLU A 277 43.13 -18.48 11.30
C GLU A 277 42.12 -17.88 12.26
N ASN A 278 41.63 -16.65 12.00
CA ASN A 278 40.60 -16.01 12.83
C ASN A 278 39.27 -16.75 12.80
N LEU A 279 39.03 -17.65 11.87
CA LEU A 279 37.86 -18.53 11.89
C LEU A 279 37.78 -19.40 13.15
N ARG A 280 38.91 -19.68 13.80
CA ARG A 280 38.95 -20.45 15.07
C ARG A 280 38.21 -19.73 16.21
N GLU A 281 38.16 -18.43 16.16
CA GLU A 281 37.52 -17.60 17.17
C GLU A 281 36.02 -17.41 16.91
N VAL A 282 35.49 -17.90 15.78
CA VAL A 282 34.07 -17.75 15.41
C VAL A 282 33.26 -18.92 16.00
N PRO A 283 32.43 -18.69 17.04
CA PRO A 283 31.65 -19.76 17.64
C PRO A 283 30.63 -20.29 16.63
N CYS A 284 30.68 -21.58 16.31
CA CYS A 284 29.71 -22.21 15.41
C CYS A 284 29.67 -23.73 15.65
N THR A 285 28.54 -24.35 15.31
CA THR A 285 28.33 -25.79 15.41
C THR A 285 27.95 -26.41 14.05
N SER A 286 27.28 -25.65 13.21
CA SER A 286 26.84 -26.09 11.90
C SER A 286 27.10 -24.99 10.86
N VAL A 287 27.96 -25.32 9.89
CA VAL A 287 28.46 -24.40 8.88
C VAL A 287 27.98 -24.83 7.49
N VAL A 288 27.50 -23.86 6.71
CA VAL A 288 27.41 -24.03 5.25
C VAL A 288 28.48 -23.14 4.60
N VAL A 289 29.21 -23.69 3.69
CA VAL A 289 30.25 -23.02 2.86
C VAL A 289 29.65 -22.81 1.46
N ILE A 290 29.59 -21.57 1.02
CA ILE A 290 29.25 -21.22 -0.37
C ILE A 290 30.55 -20.95 -1.10
N THR A 291 30.77 -21.63 -2.24
CA THR A 291 31.98 -21.51 -3.05
C THR A 291 31.68 -21.78 -4.53
N ASP A 292 32.68 -21.78 -5.36
CA ASP A 292 32.66 -22.22 -6.76
C ASP A 292 33.44 -23.50 -6.95
N VAL A 293 33.17 -24.22 -8.06
CA VAL A 293 33.82 -25.50 -8.39
C VAL A 293 35.35 -25.38 -8.45
N LEU A 294 35.86 -24.26 -8.98
CA LEU A 294 37.29 -24.05 -9.14
C LEU A 294 37.99 -23.84 -7.80
N SER A 295 37.38 -23.06 -6.92
CA SER A 295 37.86 -22.83 -5.55
C SER A 295 37.86 -24.12 -4.74
N GLU A 296 36.83 -24.96 -4.87
CA GLU A 296 36.78 -26.28 -4.22
C GLU A 296 37.87 -27.20 -4.74
N GLN A 297 38.03 -27.30 -6.06
CA GLN A 297 39.10 -28.14 -6.68
C GLN A 297 40.53 -27.71 -6.29
N ARG A 298 40.72 -26.43 -6.01
CA ARG A 298 42.01 -25.89 -5.54
C ARG A 298 42.28 -26.14 -4.05
N GLY A 299 41.36 -26.79 -3.36
CA GLY A 299 41.49 -27.14 -1.95
C GLY A 299 41.28 -26.00 -0.98
N VAL A 300 40.66 -24.89 -1.42
CA VAL A 300 40.37 -23.73 -0.57
C VAL A 300 39.42 -24.11 0.58
N VAL A 301 38.45 -25.00 0.32
CA VAL A 301 37.55 -25.53 1.34
C VAL A 301 38.30 -26.42 2.35
N ASP A 302 39.28 -27.20 1.92
CA ASP A 302 40.09 -28.03 2.82
C ASP A 302 40.99 -27.17 3.71
N GLU A 303 41.52 -26.07 3.18
CA GLU A 303 42.23 -25.08 3.99
C GLU A 303 41.33 -24.47 5.06
N LEU A 304 40.13 -24.03 4.66
CA LEU A 304 39.14 -23.50 5.58
C LEU A 304 38.79 -24.51 6.69
N ARG A 305 38.61 -25.79 6.36
CA ARG A 305 38.29 -26.85 7.34
C ARG A 305 39.36 -27.00 8.45
N ARG A 306 40.62 -26.68 8.18
CA ARG A 306 41.70 -26.76 9.18
C ARG A 306 41.55 -25.72 10.29
N HIS A 307 40.80 -24.68 10.01
CA HIS A 307 40.58 -23.56 10.94
C HIS A 307 39.20 -23.62 11.63
N LEU A 308 38.35 -24.59 11.25
CA LEU A 308 37.01 -24.75 11.84
C LEU A 308 36.97 -25.98 12.76
N GLN A 309 36.38 -25.81 13.94
CA GLN A 309 36.08 -26.93 14.85
C GLN A 309 34.56 -27.08 14.89
N VAL A 310 33.99 -27.79 13.91
CA VAL A 310 32.53 -27.87 13.74
C VAL A 310 32.07 -29.32 13.64
N GLU A 311 30.90 -29.60 14.14
CA GLU A 311 30.27 -30.91 14.09
C GLU A 311 29.73 -31.21 12.68
N ARG A 312 29.19 -30.19 12.02
CA ARG A 312 28.52 -30.30 10.71
C ARG A 312 29.05 -29.24 9.76
N LEU A 313 29.53 -29.67 8.60
CA LEU A 313 29.91 -28.78 7.51
C LEU A 313 29.34 -29.30 6.20
N ARG A 314 28.58 -28.47 5.51
CA ARG A 314 28.06 -28.71 4.16
C ARG A 314 28.71 -27.69 3.20
N VAL A 315 28.89 -28.09 1.97
CA VAL A 315 29.48 -27.25 0.91
C VAL A 315 28.47 -27.11 -0.22
N PHE A 316 28.27 -25.89 -0.68
CA PHE A 316 27.56 -25.55 -1.90
C PHE A 316 28.57 -24.94 -2.87
N SER A 317 29.01 -25.71 -3.86
CA SER A 317 30.05 -25.32 -4.82
C SER A 317 29.50 -25.01 -6.22
N GLU A 318 28.21 -24.84 -6.34
CA GLU A 318 27.53 -24.66 -7.63
C GLU A 318 27.40 -23.19 -8.06
N VAL A 319 28.13 -22.26 -7.43
CA VAL A 319 28.10 -20.88 -7.83
C VAL A 319 28.90 -20.66 -9.09
N GLU A 320 28.23 -20.27 -10.17
CA GLU A 320 28.83 -19.86 -11.42
C GLU A 320 29.13 -18.35 -11.45
N PRO A 321 30.01 -17.87 -12.35
CA PRO A 321 30.11 -16.44 -12.62
C PRO A 321 28.70 -15.86 -12.97
N GLU A 322 28.37 -14.71 -12.38
CA GLU A 322 27.05 -14.07 -12.57
C GLU A 322 25.89 -14.96 -12.09
N PRO A 323 25.81 -15.25 -10.79
CA PRO A 323 24.85 -16.20 -10.24
C PRO A 323 23.41 -15.79 -10.56
N ASP A 324 22.63 -16.77 -11.01
CA ASP A 324 21.22 -16.60 -11.35
C ASP A 324 20.29 -16.93 -10.19
N GLU A 325 19.02 -16.61 -10.36
CA GLU A 325 17.96 -16.87 -9.39
C GLU A 325 17.86 -18.37 -9.03
N ALA A 326 18.03 -19.26 -10.00
CA ALA A 326 17.99 -20.70 -9.76
C ALA A 326 19.12 -21.16 -8.82
N THR A 327 20.31 -20.61 -8.98
CA THR A 327 21.45 -20.85 -8.09
C THR A 327 21.17 -20.38 -6.67
N ILE A 328 20.56 -19.20 -6.53
CA ILE A 328 20.17 -18.66 -5.22
C ILE A 328 19.15 -19.59 -4.55
N HIS A 329 18.12 -20.01 -5.26
CA HIS A 329 17.11 -20.93 -4.71
C HIS A 329 17.70 -22.26 -4.24
N ARG A 330 18.59 -22.88 -5.02
CA ARG A 330 19.28 -24.12 -4.58
C ARG A 330 20.09 -23.90 -3.30
N GLY A 331 20.77 -22.76 -3.20
CA GLY A 331 21.48 -22.40 -1.98
C GLY A 331 20.55 -22.21 -0.77
N VAL A 332 19.42 -21.56 -0.96
CA VAL A 332 18.38 -21.39 0.09
C VAL A 332 17.85 -22.75 0.55
N ASP A 333 17.56 -23.66 -0.38
CA ASP A 333 17.08 -25.00 -0.02
C ASP A 333 18.11 -25.79 0.79
N LEU A 334 19.40 -25.69 0.44
CA LEU A 334 20.46 -26.27 1.26
C LEU A 334 20.52 -25.69 2.66
N LEU A 335 20.32 -24.36 2.83
CA LEU A 335 20.26 -23.74 4.16
C LEU A 335 19.05 -24.23 4.97
N ARG A 336 17.88 -24.39 4.33
CA ARG A 336 16.68 -24.92 4.98
C ARG A 336 16.85 -26.35 5.50
N GLU A 337 17.54 -27.19 4.71
CA GLU A 337 17.88 -28.56 5.12
C GLU A 337 18.89 -28.60 6.26
N SER A 338 19.96 -27.79 6.14
CA SER A 338 21.12 -27.84 7.02
C SER A 338 20.95 -27.07 8.32
N ARG A 339 20.14 -26.02 8.31
CA ARG A 339 19.91 -25.09 9.42
C ARG A 339 21.23 -24.66 10.10
N PRO A 340 22.14 -23.99 9.34
CA PRO A 340 23.42 -23.58 9.88
C PRO A 340 23.29 -22.42 10.86
N ASP A 341 24.26 -22.28 11.75
CA ASP A 341 24.47 -21.11 12.60
C ASP A 341 25.56 -20.17 12.05
N LEU A 342 26.25 -20.60 11.00
CA LEU A 342 27.27 -19.82 10.29
C LEU A 342 27.23 -20.11 8.79
N LEU A 343 27.22 -19.04 7.97
CA LEU A 343 27.42 -19.09 6.53
C LEU A 343 28.81 -18.53 6.20
N ILE A 344 29.60 -19.25 5.43
CA ILE A 344 30.92 -18.78 4.97
C ILE A 344 30.89 -18.73 3.45
N ALA A 345 31.12 -17.54 2.89
CA ALA A 345 31.33 -17.36 1.45
C ALA A 345 32.86 -17.32 1.20
N ILE A 346 33.41 -18.31 0.48
CA ILE A 346 34.84 -18.33 0.13
C ILE A 346 34.98 -18.48 -1.38
N GLY A 347 35.40 -17.39 -2.04
CA GLY A 347 35.48 -17.33 -3.50
C GLY A 347 35.65 -15.92 -4.02
N GLY A 348 35.40 -15.74 -5.31
CA GLY A 348 35.32 -14.43 -5.96
C GLY A 348 34.07 -13.64 -5.61
N GLY A 349 33.90 -12.42 -6.18
CA GLY A 349 32.77 -11.57 -5.96
C GLY A 349 31.41 -12.25 -6.19
N SER A 350 31.27 -13.05 -7.25
CA SER A 350 30.04 -13.81 -7.55
C SER A 350 29.62 -14.76 -6.42
N VAL A 351 30.61 -15.43 -5.78
CA VAL A 351 30.35 -16.32 -4.65
C VAL A 351 29.85 -15.55 -3.43
N ILE A 352 30.49 -14.42 -3.14
CA ILE A 352 30.08 -13.57 -2.00
C ILE A 352 28.72 -12.94 -2.23
N ASP A 353 28.46 -12.48 -3.44
CA ASP A 353 27.17 -11.89 -3.82
C ASP A 353 26.03 -12.93 -3.77
N ALA A 354 26.28 -14.15 -4.27
CA ALA A 354 25.35 -15.26 -4.12
C ALA A 354 25.05 -15.56 -2.64
N ALA A 355 26.07 -15.61 -1.79
CA ALA A 355 25.88 -15.90 -0.36
C ALA A 355 25.06 -14.81 0.35
N LYS A 356 25.25 -13.53 0.00
CA LYS A 356 24.41 -12.41 0.51
C LYS A 356 22.94 -12.59 0.14
N ALA A 357 22.68 -12.92 -1.13
CA ALA A 357 21.31 -13.14 -1.61
C ALA A 357 20.71 -14.42 -1.00
N ILE A 358 21.46 -15.51 -0.94
CA ILE A 358 21.02 -16.77 -0.30
C ILE A 358 20.64 -16.51 1.16
N ARG A 359 21.46 -15.77 1.93
CA ARG A 359 21.13 -15.38 3.31
C ARG A 359 19.83 -14.59 3.36
N LEU A 360 19.68 -13.56 2.53
CA LEU A 360 18.50 -12.70 2.49
C LEU A 360 17.22 -13.53 2.25
N PHE A 361 17.19 -14.35 1.22
CA PHE A 361 15.99 -15.14 0.88
C PHE A 361 15.77 -16.37 1.77
N TYR A 362 16.79 -16.81 2.48
CA TYR A 362 16.64 -17.81 3.53
C TYR A 362 15.92 -17.25 4.77
N GLU A 363 16.32 -16.06 5.21
CA GLU A 363 15.73 -15.41 6.39
C GLU A 363 14.38 -14.75 6.08
N HIS A 364 14.17 -14.29 4.84
CA HIS A 364 13.01 -13.54 4.39
C HIS A 364 12.42 -14.13 3.10
N PRO A 365 11.74 -15.29 3.19
CA PRO A 365 11.17 -15.98 2.03
C PRO A 365 9.99 -15.23 1.39
N GLU A 366 9.42 -14.24 2.08
CA GLU A 366 8.34 -13.38 1.59
C GLU A 366 8.81 -12.29 0.62
N VAL A 367 10.11 -12.05 0.54
CA VAL A 367 10.67 -10.96 -0.27
C VAL A 367 10.86 -11.39 -1.72
N SER A 368 10.44 -10.55 -2.66
CA SER A 368 10.61 -10.77 -4.10
C SER A 368 11.93 -10.18 -4.61
N LEU A 369 12.71 -10.99 -5.31
CA LEU A 369 13.93 -10.55 -5.99
C LEU A 369 13.63 -9.45 -7.02
N GLU A 370 12.57 -9.61 -7.79
CA GLU A 370 12.17 -8.65 -8.82
C GLU A 370 11.84 -7.28 -8.22
N GLU A 371 11.15 -7.23 -7.07
CA GLU A 371 10.82 -5.99 -6.40
C GLU A 371 12.06 -5.29 -5.82
N LEU A 372 13.00 -6.05 -5.25
CA LEU A 372 14.23 -5.50 -4.70
C LEU A 372 15.21 -5.01 -5.77
N ALA A 373 15.16 -5.58 -6.97
CA ALA A 373 15.98 -5.19 -8.12
C ALA A 373 15.47 -3.94 -8.85
N LEU A 374 14.31 -3.38 -8.47
CA LEU A 374 13.76 -2.19 -9.11
C LEU A 374 14.74 -1.01 -9.07
N PRO A 375 14.93 -0.29 -10.20
CA PRO A 375 15.83 0.84 -10.27
C PRO A 375 15.50 1.94 -9.25
N PHE A 376 16.52 2.50 -8.64
CA PHE A 376 16.38 3.60 -7.69
C PHE A 376 17.53 4.60 -7.84
N LEU A 377 17.25 5.89 -7.55
CA LEU A 377 18.27 6.95 -7.52
C LEU A 377 18.93 7.11 -6.14
N ASP A 378 18.22 6.71 -5.10
CA ASP A 378 18.68 6.80 -3.71
C ASP A 378 18.11 5.60 -2.94
N PRO A 379 18.94 4.75 -2.31
CA PRO A 379 18.48 3.57 -1.57
C PRO A 379 17.37 3.84 -0.55
N ARG A 380 17.29 5.08 -0.05
CA ARG A 380 16.26 5.49 0.91
C ARG A 380 14.91 5.84 0.28
N LYS A 381 14.83 5.90 -1.06
CA LYS A 381 13.63 6.28 -1.82
C LYS A 381 13.15 5.18 -2.75
N ARG A 382 13.63 3.96 -2.57
CA ARG A 382 13.15 2.81 -3.34
C ARG A 382 11.71 2.45 -2.95
N MET A 383 10.99 1.85 -3.85
CA MET A 383 9.60 1.41 -3.63
C MET A 383 9.56 0.16 -2.76
N ALA A 384 10.40 -0.83 -3.04
CA ALA A 384 10.53 -2.03 -2.22
C ALA A 384 11.45 -1.76 -1.02
N GLN A 385 11.05 -2.24 0.14
CA GLN A 385 11.81 -2.11 1.38
C GLN A 385 12.54 -3.43 1.65
N TYR A 386 13.83 -3.33 1.98
CA TYR A 386 14.56 -4.47 2.52
C TYR A 386 14.12 -4.74 3.97
N PRO A 387 14.07 -5.99 4.40
CA PRO A 387 13.81 -6.30 5.79
C PRO A 387 14.79 -5.58 6.72
N GLN A 388 14.28 -5.08 7.84
CA GLN A 388 15.09 -4.31 8.80
C GLN A 388 15.40 -5.11 10.06
N ASP A 389 14.93 -6.35 10.14
CA ASP A 389 15.18 -7.23 11.27
C ASP A 389 16.66 -7.64 11.32
N PRO A 390 17.24 -7.79 12.52
CA PRO A 390 18.59 -8.28 12.65
C PRO A 390 18.75 -9.68 12.05
N HIS A 391 19.83 -9.90 11.32
CA HIS A 391 20.16 -11.24 10.81
C HIS A 391 20.35 -12.25 11.94
N THR A 392 19.80 -13.43 11.77
CA THR A 392 19.96 -14.57 12.68
C THR A 392 21.11 -15.48 12.23
N LEU A 393 21.36 -15.54 10.91
CA LEU A 393 22.45 -16.30 10.29
C LEU A 393 23.63 -15.37 10.01
N ARG A 394 24.75 -15.57 10.69
CA ARG A 394 25.98 -14.79 10.46
C ARG A 394 26.62 -15.16 9.13
N LEU A 395 27.13 -14.15 8.40
CA LEU A 395 27.87 -14.30 7.15
C LEU A 395 29.32 -13.87 7.32
N VAL A 396 30.23 -14.78 7.07
CA VAL A 396 31.68 -14.49 6.93
C VAL A 396 32.04 -14.52 5.45
N ALA A 397 32.65 -13.47 4.94
CA ALA A 397 33.10 -13.37 3.55
C ALA A 397 34.62 -13.48 3.48
N VAL A 398 35.10 -14.39 2.64
CA VAL A 398 36.54 -14.70 2.43
C VAL A 398 36.84 -14.58 0.95
N PRO A 399 37.33 -13.43 0.44
CA PRO A 399 37.61 -13.25 -0.97
C PRO A 399 38.84 -14.06 -1.40
N THR A 400 38.75 -14.69 -2.57
CA THR A 400 39.89 -15.35 -3.25
C THR A 400 40.35 -14.55 -4.48
N THR A 401 39.73 -13.41 -4.72
CA THR A 401 40.13 -12.45 -5.76
C THR A 401 40.36 -11.08 -5.12
N SER A 402 41.19 -10.25 -5.73
CA SER A 402 41.51 -8.90 -5.25
C SER A 402 40.99 -7.87 -6.22
N GLY A 403 39.80 -7.31 -5.95
CA GLY A 403 39.20 -6.30 -6.85
C GLY A 403 37.80 -5.91 -6.49
N THR A 404 36.88 -6.83 -6.45
CA THR A 404 35.44 -6.56 -6.35
C THR A 404 35.00 -5.85 -5.05
N GLY A 405 35.67 -6.11 -3.93
CA GLY A 405 35.29 -5.56 -2.63
C GLY A 405 33.96 -6.08 -2.09
N SER A 406 33.42 -7.17 -2.66
CA SER A 406 32.12 -7.72 -2.25
C SER A 406 32.08 -8.10 -0.78
N GLU A 407 33.23 -8.47 -0.19
CA GLU A 407 33.35 -8.81 1.24
C GLU A 407 33.08 -7.63 2.20
N VAL A 408 33.12 -6.40 1.71
CA VAL A 408 32.89 -5.18 2.51
C VAL A 408 31.74 -4.33 1.98
N SER A 409 31.17 -4.68 0.82
CA SER A 409 30.16 -3.84 0.14
C SER A 409 28.72 -4.19 0.55
N PRO A 410 27.78 -3.23 0.47
CA PRO A 410 26.35 -3.45 0.66
C PRO A 410 25.64 -3.95 -0.61
N ALA A 411 26.39 -4.31 -1.65
CA ALA A 411 25.84 -4.70 -2.94
C ALA A 411 25.96 -6.22 -3.17
N ALA A 412 25.03 -6.77 -3.95
CA ALA A 412 25.10 -8.10 -4.53
C ALA A 412 24.59 -8.04 -5.97
N VAL A 413 25.41 -8.50 -6.92
CA VAL A 413 25.06 -8.52 -8.35
C VAL A 413 24.59 -9.91 -8.74
N LEU A 414 23.41 -10.01 -9.32
CA LEU A 414 22.75 -11.25 -9.71
C LEU A 414 22.23 -11.14 -11.13
N THR A 415 22.01 -12.29 -11.77
CA THR A 415 21.32 -12.37 -13.06
C THR A 415 19.84 -12.69 -12.83
N VAL A 416 18.95 -11.80 -13.27
CA VAL A 416 17.51 -11.95 -13.21
C VAL A 416 16.98 -11.98 -14.65
N GLY A 417 16.53 -13.15 -15.07
CA GLY A 417 16.21 -13.37 -16.49
C GLY A 417 17.44 -13.21 -17.39
N ASP A 418 17.47 -12.20 -18.23
CA ASP A 418 18.57 -11.85 -19.15
C ASP A 418 19.35 -10.59 -18.72
N ARG A 419 19.13 -10.09 -17.52
CA ARG A 419 19.71 -8.83 -17.02
C ARG A 419 20.55 -9.03 -15.79
N LYS A 420 21.61 -8.23 -15.69
CA LYS A 420 22.34 -8.05 -14.44
C LYS A 420 21.62 -7.02 -13.59
N GLU A 421 21.19 -7.43 -12.42
CA GLU A 421 20.54 -6.58 -11.44
C GLU A 421 21.38 -6.49 -10.18
N THR A 422 21.36 -5.32 -9.57
CA THR A 422 22.16 -5.07 -8.37
C THR A 422 21.23 -4.85 -7.17
N LEU A 423 21.27 -5.77 -6.23
CA LEU A 423 20.67 -5.57 -4.91
C LEU A 423 21.60 -4.68 -4.09
N VAL A 424 21.07 -3.62 -3.49
CA VAL A 424 21.86 -2.70 -2.66
C VAL A 424 21.14 -2.39 -1.37
N ASP A 425 21.63 -2.90 -0.27
CA ASP A 425 21.19 -2.51 1.07
C ASP A 425 22.30 -2.76 2.09
N TYR A 426 22.37 -1.94 3.12
CA TYR A 426 23.36 -2.12 4.17
C TYR A 426 23.17 -3.39 5.01
N SER A 427 22.00 -4.02 4.96
CA SER A 427 21.77 -5.36 5.54
C SER A 427 22.57 -6.44 4.81
N LEU A 428 22.95 -6.23 3.55
CA LEU A 428 23.76 -7.19 2.76
C LEU A 428 25.24 -7.18 3.13
N VAL A 429 25.72 -6.20 3.89
CA VAL A 429 27.11 -6.18 4.35
C VAL A 429 27.38 -7.43 5.18
N PRO A 430 28.42 -8.22 4.89
CA PRO A 430 28.80 -9.36 5.72
C PRO A 430 29.09 -8.96 7.17
N ASP A 431 28.87 -9.87 8.11
CA ASP A 431 29.18 -9.61 9.53
C ASP A 431 30.68 -9.56 9.80
N MET A 432 31.42 -10.31 8.99
CA MET A 432 32.89 -10.39 9.07
C MET A 432 33.49 -10.57 7.69
N ALA A 433 34.61 -9.91 7.44
CA ALA A 433 35.44 -10.11 6.27
C ALA A 433 36.84 -10.65 6.68
N ILE A 434 37.34 -11.66 5.98
CA ILE A 434 38.67 -12.21 6.19
C ILE A 434 39.44 -12.13 4.86
N VAL A 435 40.33 -11.15 4.76
CA VAL A 435 41.11 -10.86 3.56
C VAL A 435 42.53 -11.45 3.71
N ASP A 436 42.68 -12.69 3.28
CA ASP A 436 43.96 -13.40 3.32
C ASP A 436 44.62 -13.41 1.93
N PRO A 437 45.67 -12.64 1.71
CA PRO A 437 46.33 -12.55 0.40
C PRO A 437 46.93 -13.88 -0.08
N VAL A 438 47.15 -14.87 0.79
CA VAL A 438 47.64 -16.20 0.40
C VAL A 438 46.62 -16.88 -0.54
N LEU A 439 45.32 -16.62 -0.35
CA LEU A 439 44.28 -17.20 -1.18
C LEU A 439 44.23 -16.62 -2.61
N THR A 440 44.88 -15.50 -2.85
CA THR A 440 44.95 -14.85 -4.17
C THR A 440 46.21 -15.19 -4.97
N LEU A 441 47.19 -15.84 -4.37
CA LEU A 441 48.47 -16.13 -5.02
C LEU A 441 48.34 -17.05 -6.26
N SER A 442 47.29 -17.82 -6.36
CA SER A 442 47.00 -18.70 -7.48
C SER A 442 46.16 -18.09 -8.59
N MET A 443 45.86 -16.78 -8.51
CA MET A 443 45.08 -16.09 -9.54
C MET A 443 45.80 -16.08 -10.90
N PRO A 444 45.10 -16.35 -12.03
CA PRO A 444 45.65 -16.14 -13.36
C PRO A 444 46.02 -14.67 -13.58
N ARG A 445 47.07 -14.41 -14.37
CA ARG A 445 47.50 -13.03 -14.70
C ARG A 445 46.41 -12.17 -15.28
N THR A 446 45.59 -12.70 -16.20
CA THR A 446 44.45 -11.98 -16.78
C THR A 446 43.45 -11.55 -15.71
N LEU A 447 43.08 -12.49 -14.83
CA LEU A 447 42.15 -12.18 -13.73
C LEU A 447 42.76 -11.15 -12.76
N THR A 448 44.05 -11.19 -12.49
CA THR A 448 44.76 -10.22 -11.64
C THR A 448 44.64 -8.81 -12.23
N VAL A 449 44.81 -8.66 -13.55
CA VAL A 449 44.66 -7.37 -14.23
C VAL A 449 43.22 -6.90 -14.22
N ASP A 450 42.29 -7.77 -14.62
CA ASP A 450 40.88 -7.43 -14.74
C ASP A 450 40.33 -6.95 -13.39
N THR A 451 40.57 -7.71 -12.30
CA THR A 451 40.11 -7.33 -10.96
C THR A 451 40.88 -6.12 -10.37
N GLY A 452 42.15 -5.99 -10.71
CA GLY A 452 42.96 -4.83 -10.28
C GLY A 452 42.49 -3.51 -10.94
N VAL A 453 42.15 -3.55 -12.23
CA VAL A 453 41.54 -2.41 -12.96
C VAL A 453 40.13 -2.13 -12.46
N ASP A 454 39.35 -3.17 -12.16
CA ASP A 454 38.03 -3.04 -11.54
C ASP A 454 38.12 -2.29 -10.19
N ALA A 455 39.06 -2.69 -9.32
CA ALA A 455 39.31 -1.96 -8.07
C ALA A 455 39.70 -0.48 -8.27
N LEU A 456 40.49 -0.19 -9.33
CA LEU A 456 40.86 1.19 -9.66
C LEU A 456 39.62 1.98 -10.11
N THR A 457 38.77 1.36 -10.94
CA THR A 457 37.51 1.97 -11.40
C THR A 457 36.61 2.27 -10.20
N HIS A 458 36.43 1.34 -9.29
CA HIS A 458 35.67 1.55 -8.06
C HIS A 458 36.22 2.73 -7.22
N ALA A 459 37.54 2.85 -7.08
CA ALA A 459 38.14 3.95 -6.35
C ALA A 459 37.87 5.32 -7.00
N LEU A 460 37.95 5.40 -8.34
CA LEU A 460 37.69 6.64 -9.08
C LEU A 460 36.21 7.00 -9.07
N GLU A 461 35.32 6.04 -9.29
CA GLU A 461 33.87 6.25 -9.28
C GLU A 461 33.35 6.62 -7.89
N ALA A 462 33.87 5.99 -6.84
CA ALA A 462 33.48 6.34 -5.47
C ALA A 462 33.87 7.77 -5.11
N ALA A 463 35.05 8.25 -5.55
CA ALA A 463 35.47 9.63 -5.36
C ALA A 463 34.61 10.64 -6.14
N ALA A 464 34.09 10.24 -7.31
CA ALA A 464 33.20 11.06 -8.14
C ALA A 464 31.71 10.95 -7.76
N SER A 465 31.35 10.04 -6.85
CA SER A 465 29.97 9.77 -6.46
C SER A 465 29.33 10.92 -5.70
N ILE A 466 28.03 11.08 -5.88
CA ILE A 466 27.22 11.99 -5.03
C ILE A 466 27.17 11.55 -3.55
N PHE A 467 27.59 10.33 -3.25
CA PHE A 467 27.71 9.79 -1.90
C PHE A 467 29.15 9.87 -1.36
N ALA A 468 30.07 10.46 -2.10
CA ALA A 468 31.44 10.69 -1.64
C ALA A 468 31.48 11.40 -0.28
N SER A 469 32.40 10.99 0.58
CA SER A 469 32.56 11.53 1.93
C SER A 469 34.04 11.56 2.30
N PRO A 470 34.44 12.34 3.31
CA PRO A 470 35.85 12.35 3.77
C PRO A 470 36.38 10.95 4.14
N PHE A 471 35.52 10.05 4.57
CA PHE A 471 35.89 8.64 4.84
C PHE A 471 36.18 7.89 3.54
N THR A 472 35.24 7.91 2.58
CA THR A 472 35.41 7.21 1.32
C THR A 472 36.54 7.81 0.49
N ASP A 473 36.72 9.13 0.48
CA ASP A 473 37.79 9.80 -0.25
C ASP A 473 39.18 9.35 0.22
N ALA A 474 39.37 9.17 1.53
CA ALA A 474 40.62 8.66 2.07
C ALA A 474 40.95 7.26 1.56
N PHE A 475 39.96 6.37 1.52
CA PHE A 475 40.12 5.03 0.96
C PHE A 475 40.36 5.04 -0.56
N CYS A 476 39.61 5.87 -1.29
CA CYS A 476 39.77 6.02 -2.75
C CYS A 476 41.19 6.44 -3.14
N VAL A 477 41.72 7.46 -2.50
CA VAL A 477 43.09 7.94 -2.77
C VAL A 477 44.14 6.88 -2.44
N GLN A 478 43.98 6.21 -1.31
CA GLN A 478 44.93 5.17 -0.90
C GLN A 478 44.86 3.95 -1.81
N ALA A 479 43.63 3.51 -2.17
CA ALA A 479 43.42 2.38 -3.09
C ALA A 479 44.07 2.67 -4.45
N ALA A 480 43.80 3.82 -5.05
CA ALA A 480 44.37 4.21 -6.32
C ALA A 480 45.92 4.18 -6.29
N ARG A 481 46.52 4.77 -5.25
CA ARG A 481 48.01 4.74 -5.07
C ARG A 481 48.53 3.33 -5.01
N LEU A 482 47.94 2.46 -4.18
CA LEU A 482 48.36 1.07 -4.02
C LEU A 482 48.24 0.27 -5.33
N ILE A 483 47.14 0.48 -6.08
CA ILE A 483 46.93 -0.23 -7.34
C ILE A 483 47.93 0.22 -8.39
N PHE A 484 48.20 1.51 -8.57
CA PHE A 484 49.20 1.99 -9.51
C PHE A 484 50.59 1.50 -9.18
N ASP A 485 50.92 1.37 -7.89
CA ASP A 485 52.23 0.86 -7.47
C ASP A 485 52.34 -0.66 -7.54
N ALA A 486 51.32 -1.42 -7.15
CA ALA A 486 51.35 -2.85 -6.97
C ALA A 486 50.94 -3.64 -8.22
N LEU A 487 49.91 -3.21 -8.96
CA LEU A 487 49.33 -3.99 -10.07
C LEU A 487 50.36 -4.31 -11.19
N PRO A 488 51.22 -3.37 -11.62
CA PRO A 488 52.26 -3.70 -12.62
C PRO A 488 53.28 -4.76 -12.15
N ARG A 489 53.44 -4.91 -10.83
CA ARG A 489 54.35 -5.93 -10.26
C ARG A 489 53.65 -7.27 -10.01
N ALA A 490 52.35 -7.26 -9.82
CA ALA A 490 51.54 -8.43 -9.63
C ALA A 490 51.19 -9.16 -10.95
N TYR A 491 51.25 -8.44 -12.07
CA TYR A 491 51.14 -8.96 -13.44
C TYR A 491 52.40 -9.65 -13.88
#